data_d922d7342649de997265ee787a1fb2cc
#
_entry.id   d922d7342649de997265ee787a1fb2cc
#
_cell.length_a   1.000
_cell.length_b   1.000
_cell.length_c   1.000
_cell.angle_alpha   90.00
_cell.angle_beta   90.00
_cell.angle_gamma   90.00
#
_symmetry.space_group_name_H-M   'P 1'
#
loop_
_entity.id
_entity.type
_entity.pdbx_description
1 polymer ?
#
loop_
_entity_poly.entity_id
_entity_poly.type
_entity_poly.pdbx_seq_one_letter_code
_entity_poly.pdbx_strand_id
1 'polypeptide(L)'
;YSVYFPYLLIFLSIFLIQRIIRPTSTFEYFLFFLCIFNPSTILLFERANLDMLIFVLLILIIKNKINFINWTLYFFLSFLKIYPVVILINFFLEDKSRSLKNLFIYCFVFCLISLCYLIFNFDEYVFIMESAREGKPGYHFLYSLNSLAKIIKYIFGINYILLLILTYSLFIFLSIKIYQFLIKEKIFLKENFFTNEHTKLFLVGGYISCFLFFTVSNFFYKEIFLICLIPYYLNYIKMTNNKIFKLIIKLILLRYIFLFIYSYFNVNDGLAIIDNQRIFSNAFLTVISIKGLIDFIFMSIVSSFLIYE
;
A
#
# COMPACT_ATOMS: atom_id res chain seq x y z
N TYR A 1 -9.58 -22.31 14.83
CA TYR A 1 -8.37 -21.93 14.07
C TYR A 1 -7.20 -22.76 14.56
N SER A 2 -6.51 -23.50 13.68
CA SER A 2 -5.29 -24.19 14.09
C SER A 2 -4.22 -23.14 14.43
N VAL A 3 -3.57 -23.28 15.57
CA VAL A 3 -2.50 -22.37 16.04
C VAL A 3 -1.36 -22.29 15.01
N TYR A 4 -1.24 -23.28 14.14
CA TYR A 4 -0.19 -23.39 13.12
C TYR A 4 -0.43 -22.54 11.86
N PHE A 5 -1.68 -22.15 11.57
CA PHE A 5 -2.00 -21.41 10.35
C PHE A 5 -1.31 -20.03 10.25
N PRO A 6 -1.26 -19.21 11.32
CA PRO A 6 -0.50 -17.97 11.32
C PRO A 6 0.99 -18.16 11.02
N TYR A 7 1.62 -19.15 11.63
CA TYR A 7 3.05 -19.44 11.40
C TYR A 7 3.31 -19.87 9.96
N LEU A 8 2.42 -20.66 9.37
CA LEU A 8 2.51 -21.03 7.95
C LEU A 8 2.43 -19.80 7.05
N LEU A 9 1.51 -18.86 7.32
CA LEU A 9 1.38 -17.63 6.55
C LEU A 9 2.61 -16.72 6.69
N ILE A 10 3.19 -16.62 7.89
CA ILE A 10 4.44 -15.87 8.11
C ILE A 10 5.57 -16.48 7.27
N PHE A 11 5.76 -17.79 7.37
CA PHE A 11 6.78 -18.50 6.60
C PHE A 11 6.60 -18.31 5.09
N LEU A 12 5.37 -18.48 4.58
CA LEU A 12 5.04 -18.25 3.17
C LEU A 12 5.30 -16.81 2.76
N SER A 13 4.96 -15.83 3.59
CA SER A 13 5.20 -14.41 3.30
C SER A 13 6.70 -14.11 3.18
N ILE A 14 7.51 -14.59 4.12
CA ILE A 14 8.97 -14.42 4.08
C ILE A 14 9.57 -15.09 2.83
N PHE A 15 9.16 -16.32 2.57
CA PHE A 15 9.59 -17.07 1.39
C PHE A 15 9.23 -16.33 0.08
N LEU A 16 8.01 -15.80 -0.01
CA LEU A 16 7.56 -15.06 -1.18
C LEU A 16 8.29 -13.72 -1.33
N ILE A 17 8.54 -13.00 -0.25
CA ILE A 17 9.36 -11.76 -0.27
C ILE A 17 10.76 -12.08 -0.81
N GLN A 18 11.40 -13.16 -0.33
CA GLN A 18 12.69 -13.60 -0.87
C GLN A 18 12.61 -13.94 -2.36
N ARG A 19 11.55 -14.63 -2.78
CA ARG A 19 11.33 -15.01 -4.19
C ARG A 19 11.03 -13.83 -5.10
N ILE A 20 10.47 -12.75 -4.58
CA ILE A 20 10.19 -11.52 -5.33
C ILE A 20 11.47 -10.69 -5.48
N ILE A 21 12.16 -10.42 -4.38
CA ILE A 21 13.35 -9.54 -4.35
C ILE A 21 14.54 -10.22 -5.01
N ARG A 22 14.70 -11.55 -4.84
CA ARG A 22 15.82 -12.36 -5.39
C ARG A 22 17.17 -11.67 -5.12
N PRO A 23 17.52 -11.44 -3.85
CA PRO A 23 18.71 -10.68 -3.52
C PRO A 23 19.98 -11.37 -4.04
N THR A 24 20.84 -10.62 -4.74
CA THR A 24 22.10 -11.09 -5.32
C THR A 24 23.31 -10.31 -4.80
N SER A 25 23.12 -9.11 -4.29
CA SER A 25 24.14 -8.23 -3.73
C SER A 25 23.91 -8.01 -2.23
N THR A 26 24.97 -7.63 -1.50
CA THR A 26 24.89 -7.29 -0.07
C THR A 26 23.81 -6.23 0.19
N PHE A 27 23.69 -5.24 -0.69
CA PHE A 27 22.67 -4.20 -0.60
C PHE A 27 21.26 -4.76 -0.73
N GLU A 28 21.03 -5.69 -1.66
CA GLU A 28 19.71 -6.32 -1.85
C GLU A 28 19.35 -7.24 -0.68
N TYR A 29 20.32 -7.93 -0.07
CA TYR A 29 20.11 -8.67 1.17
C TYR A 29 19.73 -7.74 2.32
N PHE A 30 20.43 -6.61 2.46
CA PHE A 30 20.06 -5.59 3.46
C PHE A 30 18.64 -5.08 3.26
N LEU A 31 18.26 -4.76 2.02
CA LEU A 31 16.91 -4.32 1.68
C LEU A 31 15.86 -5.42 1.98
N PHE A 32 16.18 -6.67 1.68
CA PHE A 32 15.33 -7.83 2.01
C PHE A 32 15.09 -7.93 3.53
N PHE A 33 16.15 -7.82 4.33
CA PHE A 33 16.03 -7.82 5.79
C PHE A 33 15.18 -6.64 6.29
N LEU A 34 15.35 -5.45 5.74
CA LEU A 34 14.52 -4.31 6.08
C LEU A 34 13.04 -4.55 5.74
N CYS A 35 12.73 -5.22 4.64
CA CYS A 35 11.34 -5.57 4.27
C CYS A 35 10.69 -6.52 5.28
N ILE A 36 11.44 -7.44 5.87
CA ILE A 36 10.93 -8.41 6.83
C ILE A 36 10.84 -7.81 8.23
N PHE A 37 11.90 -7.13 8.66
CA PHE A 37 12.06 -6.67 10.04
C PHE A 37 11.57 -5.25 10.28
N ASN A 38 10.97 -4.57 9.28
CA ASN A 38 10.38 -3.27 9.57
C ASN A 38 9.14 -3.39 10.48
N PRO A 39 8.84 -2.36 11.28
CA PRO A 39 7.74 -2.39 12.25
C PRO A 39 6.37 -2.69 11.63
N SER A 40 6.15 -2.29 10.38
CA SER A 40 4.91 -2.55 9.65
C SER A 40 4.72 -4.04 9.38
N THR A 41 5.76 -4.73 8.90
CA THR A 41 5.73 -6.17 8.62
C THR A 41 5.69 -6.98 9.91
N ILE A 42 6.45 -6.59 10.93
CA ILE A 42 6.43 -7.24 12.24
C ILE A 42 5.02 -7.17 12.84
N LEU A 43 4.38 -5.99 12.83
CA LEU A 43 3.02 -5.84 13.33
C LEU A 43 2.01 -6.67 12.53
N LEU A 44 2.21 -6.81 11.23
CA LEU A 44 1.38 -7.68 10.40
C LEU A 44 1.53 -9.15 10.80
N PHE A 45 2.75 -9.59 11.06
CA PHE A 45 3.05 -10.97 11.50
C PHE A 45 2.50 -11.24 12.91
N GLU A 46 2.71 -10.33 13.84
CA GLU A 46 2.20 -10.43 15.22
C GLU A 46 0.67 -10.58 15.25
N ARG A 47 -0.03 -9.79 14.42
CA ARG A 47 -1.50 -9.83 14.39
C ARG A 47 -2.06 -10.97 13.55
N ALA A 48 -1.24 -11.71 12.82
CA ALA A 48 -1.68 -12.75 11.86
C ALA A 48 -2.87 -12.29 11.00
N ASN A 49 -2.81 -11.04 10.54
CA ASN A 49 -3.94 -10.35 9.92
C ASN A 49 -4.25 -10.94 8.54
N LEU A 50 -5.53 -10.83 8.16
CA LEU A 50 -6.04 -11.21 6.84
C LEU A 50 -5.27 -10.54 5.68
N ASP A 51 -4.67 -9.36 5.89
CA ASP A 51 -3.84 -8.67 4.90
C ASP A 51 -2.61 -9.50 4.51
N MET A 52 -2.09 -10.33 5.41
CA MET A 52 -1.01 -11.28 5.10
C MET A 52 -1.46 -12.37 4.14
N LEU A 53 -2.65 -12.93 4.36
CA LEU A 53 -3.24 -13.91 3.44
C LEU A 53 -3.47 -13.27 2.05
N ILE A 54 -4.00 -12.05 2.02
CA ILE A 54 -4.22 -11.31 0.78
C ILE A 54 -2.89 -11.10 0.05
N PHE A 55 -1.84 -10.67 0.75
CA PHE A 55 -0.50 -10.49 0.18
C PHE A 55 0.04 -11.79 -0.44
N VAL A 56 -0.03 -12.90 0.29
CA VAL A 56 0.40 -14.22 -0.20
C VAL A 56 -0.36 -14.62 -1.45
N LEU A 57 -1.69 -14.55 -1.42
CA LEU A 57 -2.53 -14.94 -2.55
C LEU A 57 -2.31 -14.05 -3.78
N LEU A 58 -2.12 -12.74 -3.60
CA LEU A 58 -1.82 -11.81 -4.69
C LEU A 58 -0.53 -12.19 -5.43
N ILE A 59 0.52 -12.51 -4.69
CA ILE A 59 1.79 -12.92 -5.32
C ILE A 59 1.63 -14.24 -6.06
N LEU A 60 0.90 -15.19 -5.50
CA LEU A 60 0.61 -16.47 -6.16
C LEU A 60 -0.19 -16.27 -7.45
N ILE A 61 -1.18 -15.38 -7.44
CA ILE A 61 -1.98 -15.03 -8.61
C ILE A 61 -1.08 -14.44 -9.72
N ILE A 62 -0.20 -13.49 -9.39
CA ILE A 62 0.70 -12.87 -10.36
C ILE A 62 1.60 -13.91 -11.04
N LYS A 63 2.00 -14.94 -10.31
CA LYS A 63 2.83 -16.05 -10.83
C LYS A 63 2.05 -17.10 -11.59
N ASN A 64 0.75 -17.19 -11.39
CA ASN A 64 -0.10 -18.18 -12.05
C ASN A 64 -0.47 -17.71 -13.45
N LYS A 65 -0.32 -18.64 -14.43
CA LYS A 65 -0.67 -18.37 -15.83
C LYS A 65 -2.14 -18.72 -16.17
N ILE A 66 -2.88 -19.35 -15.25
CA ILE A 66 -4.22 -19.85 -15.50
C ILE A 66 -5.23 -18.73 -15.20
N ASN A 67 -5.75 -18.09 -16.24
CA ASN A 67 -6.64 -16.93 -16.12
C ASN A 67 -7.91 -17.20 -15.29
N PHE A 68 -8.54 -18.36 -15.44
CA PHE A 68 -9.76 -18.69 -14.69
C PHE A 68 -9.51 -18.74 -13.17
N ILE A 69 -8.43 -19.41 -12.74
CA ILE A 69 -8.07 -19.50 -11.33
C ILE A 69 -7.76 -18.09 -10.77
N ASN A 70 -7.05 -17.27 -11.54
CA ASN A 70 -6.74 -15.89 -11.15
C ASN A 70 -8.02 -15.10 -10.92
N TRP A 71 -9.00 -15.17 -11.81
CA TRP A 71 -10.28 -14.50 -11.67
C TRP A 71 -11.03 -14.93 -10.40
N THR A 72 -11.13 -16.23 -10.15
CA THR A 72 -11.81 -16.77 -8.97
C THR A 72 -11.12 -16.30 -7.69
N LEU A 73 -9.78 -16.32 -7.66
CA LEU A 73 -9.03 -15.86 -6.50
C LEU A 73 -9.14 -14.35 -6.28
N TYR A 74 -9.15 -13.53 -7.33
CA TYR A 74 -9.37 -12.08 -7.19
C TYR A 74 -10.77 -11.77 -6.66
N PHE A 75 -11.77 -12.47 -7.16
CA PHE A 75 -13.13 -12.36 -6.65
C PHE A 75 -13.15 -12.67 -5.15
N PHE A 76 -12.59 -13.80 -4.75
CA PHE A 76 -12.47 -14.20 -3.36
C PHE A 76 -11.75 -13.17 -2.51
N LEU A 77 -10.61 -12.63 -2.97
CA LEU A 77 -9.87 -11.59 -2.26
C LEU A 77 -10.68 -10.31 -2.08
N SER A 78 -11.48 -9.93 -3.08
CA SER A 78 -12.32 -8.74 -3.04
C SER A 78 -13.47 -8.87 -2.04
N PHE A 79 -13.95 -10.10 -1.77
CA PHE A 79 -14.89 -10.38 -0.69
C PHE A 79 -14.25 -10.36 0.69
N LEU A 80 -13.01 -10.83 0.80
CA LEU A 80 -12.29 -10.76 2.06
C LEU A 80 -12.04 -9.31 2.49
N LYS A 81 -11.71 -8.44 1.55
CA LYS A 81 -11.54 -6.99 1.76
C LYS A 81 -11.82 -6.23 0.45
N ILE A 82 -12.29 -5.00 0.56
CA ILE A 82 -12.68 -4.19 -0.63
C ILE A 82 -11.48 -3.73 -1.46
N TYR A 83 -10.34 -3.41 -0.85
CA TYR A 83 -9.23 -2.79 -1.58
C TYR A 83 -8.59 -3.65 -2.70
N PRO A 84 -8.60 -5.01 -2.67
CA PRO A 84 -8.13 -5.81 -3.80
C PRO A 84 -8.94 -5.59 -5.10
N VAL A 85 -10.16 -5.05 -5.03
CA VAL A 85 -10.97 -4.71 -6.22
C VAL A 85 -10.20 -3.82 -7.20
N VAL A 86 -9.35 -2.95 -6.69
CA VAL A 86 -8.53 -2.03 -7.52
C VAL A 86 -7.63 -2.79 -8.49
N ILE A 87 -7.27 -4.04 -8.18
CA ILE A 87 -6.42 -4.87 -9.05
C ILE A 87 -7.16 -5.30 -10.32
N LEU A 88 -8.49 -5.29 -10.31
CA LEU A 88 -9.27 -5.57 -11.51
C LEU A 88 -8.87 -4.63 -12.66
N ILE A 89 -8.40 -3.42 -12.37
CA ILE A 89 -7.88 -2.49 -13.36
C ILE A 89 -6.72 -3.11 -14.14
N ASN A 90 -5.81 -3.85 -13.49
CA ASN A 90 -4.68 -4.49 -14.15
C ASN A 90 -5.09 -5.51 -15.23
N PHE A 91 -6.17 -6.24 -15.00
CA PHE A 91 -6.65 -7.22 -15.98
C PHE A 91 -7.10 -6.59 -17.28
N PHE A 92 -7.56 -5.35 -17.23
CA PHE A 92 -8.00 -4.63 -18.42
C PHE A 92 -6.83 -4.04 -19.19
N LEU A 93 -5.79 -3.65 -18.47
CA LEU A 93 -4.58 -3.12 -19.08
C LEU A 93 -3.74 -4.23 -19.73
N GLU A 94 -3.75 -5.44 -19.17
CA GLU A 94 -2.97 -6.57 -19.71
C GLU A 94 -3.53 -7.13 -21.02
N ASP A 95 -4.83 -7.08 -21.22
CA ASP A 95 -5.48 -7.74 -22.37
C ASP A 95 -6.28 -6.73 -23.20
N LYS A 96 -5.59 -6.06 -24.13
CA LYS A 96 -6.21 -5.11 -25.08
C LYS A 96 -7.35 -5.73 -25.91
N SER A 97 -7.45 -7.07 -25.97
CA SER A 97 -8.52 -7.79 -26.67
C SER A 97 -9.80 -7.91 -25.84
N ARG A 98 -9.73 -7.67 -24.53
CA ARG A 98 -10.89 -7.77 -23.64
C ARG A 98 -11.74 -6.52 -23.76
N SER A 99 -12.97 -6.74 -24.20
CA SER A 99 -13.91 -5.65 -24.40
C SER A 99 -14.28 -5.00 -23.06
N LEU A 100 -14.45 -3.67 -23.05
CA LEU A 100 -15.04 -2.91 -21.94
C LEU A 100 -16.35 -3.55 -21.41
N LYS A 101 -17.05 -4.31 -22.27
CA LYS A 101 -18.24 -5.08 -21.93
C LYS A 101 -17.96 -6.14 -20.85
N ASN A 102 -16.84 -6.86 -20.95
CA ASN A 102 -16.47 -7.88 -19.95
C ASN A 102 -16.16 -7.22 -18.59
N LEU A 103 -15.46 -6.07 -18.59
CA LEU A 103 -15.24 -5.28 -17.37
C LEU A 103 -16.56 -4.96 -16.70
N PHE A 104 -17.46 -4.36 -17.48
CA PHE A 104 -18.76 -3.93 -16.96
C PHE A 104 -19.53 -5.11 -16.36
N ILE A 105 -19.52 -6.26 -17.02
CA ILE A 105 -20.15 -7.49 -16.51
C ILE A 105 -19.52 -7.92 -15.17
N TYR A 106 -18.18 -7.94 -15.06
CA TYR A 106 -17.51 -8.34 -13.83
C TYR A 106 -17.76 -7.35 -12.68
N CYS A 107 -17.67 -6.04 -12.95
CA CYS A 107 -18.00 -5.02 -11.96
C CYS A 107 -19.46 -5.11 -11.53
N PHE A 108 -20.37 -5.32 -12.47
CA PHE A 108 -21.79 -5.46 -12.19
C PHE A 108 -22.08 -6.68 -11.33
N VAL A 109 -21.54 -7.86 -11.68
CA VAL A 109 -21.71 -9.10 -10.90
C VAL A 109 -21.11 -8.93 -9.50
N PHE A 110 -19.92 -8.31 -9.39
CA PHE A 110 -19.32 -8.02 -8.09
C PHE A 110 -20.19 -7.09 -7.24
N CYS A 111 -20.67 -5.99 -7.81
CA CYS A 111 -21.57 -5.07 -7.11
C CYS A 111 -22.88 -5.76 -6.69
N LEU A 112 -23.46 -6.58 -7.55
CA LEU A 112 -24.69 -7.29 -7.26
C LEU A 112 -24.51 -8.28 -6.09
N ILE A 113 -23.44 -9.09 -6.10
CA ILE A 113 -23.16 -10.03 -5.02
C ILE A 113 -22.86 -9.28 -3.71
N SER A 114 -22.07 -8.18 -3.78
CA SER A 114 -21.77 -7.37 -2.60
C SER A 114 -23.02 -6.71 -2.03
N LEU A 115 -23.95 -6.28 -2.88
CA LEU A 115 -25.21 -5.69 -2.46
C LEU A 115 -26.13 -6.73 -1.83
N CYS A 116 -26.22 -7.93 -2.42
CA CYS A 116 -26.92 -9.04 -1.82
C CYS A 116 -26.36 -9.39 -0.43
N TYR A 117 -25.02 -9.50 -0.32
CA TYR A 117 -24.37 -9.77 0.96
C TYR A 117 -24.70 -8.70 2.01
N LEU A 118 -24.63 -7.41 1.63
CA LEU A 118 -24.98 -6.30 2.51
C LEU A 118 -26.43 -6.35 2.97
N ILE A 119 -27.36 -6.68 2.08
CA ILE A 119 -28.80 -6.78 2.43
C ILE A 119 -29.04 -7.91 3.42
N PHE A 120 -28.43 -9.09 3.20
CA PHE A 120 -28.61 -10.25 4.07
C PHE A 120 -27.92 -10.11 5.43
N ASN A 121 -26.88 -9.30 5.55
CA ASN A 121 -26.08 -9.12 6.78
C ASN A 121 -26.09 -7.66 7.26
N PHE A 122 -27.16 -6.91 6.98
CA PHE A 122 -27.20 -5.47 7.26
C PHE A 122 -27.03 -5.16 8.74
N ASP A 123 -27.68 -5.89 9.61
CA ASP A 123 -27.63 -5.68 11.06
C ASP A 123 -26.22 -5.96 11.63
N GLU A 124 -25.56 -7.03 11.15
CA GLU A 124 -24.17 -7.30 11.51
C GLU A 124 -23.23 -6.21 11.00
N TYR A 125 -23.47 -5.70 9.79
CA TYR A 125 -22.69 -4.62 9.22
C TYR A 125 -22.83 -3.32 10.04
N VAL A 126 -24.05 -2.96 10.44
CA VAL A 126 -24.31 -1.79 11.29
C VAL A 126 -23.61 -1.96 12.64
N PHE A 127 -23.74 -3.12 13.28
CA PHE A 127 -23.07 -3.43 14.55
C PHE A 127 -21.54 -3.31 14.44
N ILE A 128 -20.94 -3.86 13.39
CA ILE A 128 -19.47 -3.75 13.14
C ILE A 128 -19.07 -2.29 12.93
N MET A 129 -19.87 -1.51 12.18
CA MET A 129 -19.58 -0.10 11.93
C MET A 129 -19.68 0.76 13.20
N GLU A 130 -20.62 0.46 14.08
CA GLU A 130 -20.78 1.15 15.36
C GLU A 130 -19.65 0.79 16.33
N SER A 131 -19.33 -0.50 16.47
CA SER A 131 -18.21 -0.95 17.29
C SER A 131 -16.84 -0.46 16.77
N ALA A 132 -16.66 -0.35 15.46
CA ALA A 132 -15.46 0.22 14.86
C ALA A 132 -15.31 1.72 15.10
N ARG A 133 -16.42 2.46 15.29
CA ARG A 133 -16.40 3.89 15.66
C ARG A 133 -15.91 4.11 17.07
N GLU A 134 -16.20 3.21 18.00
CA GLU A 134 -15.73 3.31 19.40
C GLU A 134 -14.23 3.10 19.53
N GLY A 135 -13.67 2.22 18.71
CA GLY A 135 -12.24 1.96 18.63
C GLY A 135 -11.49 2.95 17.73
N LYS A 136 -11.65 4.28 17.91
CA LYS A 136 -10.92 5.28 17.11
C LYS A 136 -9.41 5.00 17.17
N PRO A 137 -8.79 4.49 16.08
CA PRO A 137 -7.35 4.32 16.08
C PRO A 137 -6.72 5.70 16.26
N GLY A 138 -5.80 5.81 17.18
CA GLY A 138 -5.06 7.06 17.37
C GLY A 138 -4.41 7.47 16.04
N TYR A 139 -4.34 8.77 15.77
CA TYR A 139 -3.79 9.34 14.52
C TYR A 139 -2.43 8.79 14.14
N HIS A 140 -1.70 8.27 15.08
CA HIS A 140 -0.35 7.77 14.98
C HIS A 140 -0.22 6.40 14.27
N PHE A 141 -1.30 5.61 14.13
CA PHE A 141 -1.22 4.30 13.44
C PHE A 141 -1.65 4.34 11.97
N LEU A 142 -1.79 5.54 11.41
CA LEU A 142 -2.50 5.71 10.15
C LEU A 142 -1.55 5.97 8.98
N TYR A 143 -1.81 5.27 7.88
CA TYR A 143 -1.16 5.43 6.60
C TYR A 143 -2.21 5.93 5.59
N SER A 144 -2.27 7.25 5.36
CA SER A 144 -3.15 7.86 4.35
C SER A 144 -2.98 9.38 4.25
N LEU A 145 -3.44 9.99 3.15
CA LEU A 145 -3.54 11.44 3.00
C LEU A 145 -4.43 12.07 4.09
N ASN A 146 -5.50 11.38 4.43
CA ASN A 146 -6.42 11.78 5.50
C ASN A 146 -5.70 11.89 6.86
N SER A 147 -4.80 10.95 7.16
CA SER A 147 -4.00 10.98 8.39
C SER A 147 -3.05 12.17 8.41
N LEU A 148 -2.42 12.47 7.28
CA LEU A 148 -1.53 13.62 7.14
C LEU A 148 -2.29 14.92 7.37
N ALA A 149 -3.48 15.09 6.77
CA ALA A 149 -4.32 16.26 7.00
C ALA A 149 -4.73 16.41 8.48
N LYS A 150 -5.02 15.31 9.18
CA LYS A 150 -5.35 15.31 10.61
C LYS A 150 -4.16 15.74 11.48
N ILE A 151 -2.96 15.28 11.15
CA ILE A 151 -1.73 15.68 11.86
C ILE A 151 -1.49 17.18 11.68
N ILE A 152 -1.58 17.69 10.46
CA ILE A 152 -1.42 19.12 10.16
C ILE A 152 -2.48 19.96 10.90
N LYS A 153 -3.74 19.48 10.92
CA LYS A 153 -4.80 20.13 11.72
C LYS A 153 -4.42 20.20 13.19
N TYR A 154 -3.91 19.11 13.76
CA TYR A 154 -3.53 19.07 15.18
C TYR A 154 -2.41 20.07 15.49
N ILE A 155 -1.42 20.20 14.59
CA ILE A 155 -0.26 21.11 14.81
C ILE A 155 -0.65 22.57 14.63
N PHE A 156 -1.42 22.90 13.59
CA PHE A 156 -1.64 24.28 13.16
C PHE A 156 -3.06 24.81 13.45
N GLY A 157 -3.98 23.99 13.94
CA GLY A 157 -5.37 24.40 14.24
C GLY A 157 -6.23 24.76 13.00
N ILE A 158 -5.74 24.45 11.77
CA ILE A 158 -6.41 24.83 10.52
C ILE A 158 -7.64 23.93 10.29
N ASN A 159 -8.64 24.47 9.58
CA ASN A 159 -9.83 23.71 9.22
C ASN A 159 -9.49 22.42 8.46
N TYR A 160 -10.01 21.31 8.98
CA TYR A 160 -9.71 19.96 8.44
C TYR A 160 -10.13 19.77 6.96
N ILE A 161 -11.30 20.29 6.58
CA ILE A 161 -11.81 20.15 5.21
C ILE A 161 -10.91 20.89 4.23
N LEU A 162 -10.50 22.13 4.59
CA LEU A 162 -9.57 22.90 3.79
C LEU A 162 -8.23 22.18 3.63
N LEU A 163 -7.68 21.65 4.72
CA LEU A 163 -6.44 20.86 4.68
C LEU A 163 -6.56 19.62 3.83
N LEU A 164 -7.70 18.94 3.91
CA LEU A 164 -7.95 17.76 3.08
C LEU A 164 -7.92 18.14 1.58
N ILE A 165 -8.65 19.17 1.19
CA ILE A 165 -8.68 19.66 -0.20
C ILE A 165 -7.26 20.05 -0.66
N LEU A 166 -6.53 20.79 0.15
CA LEU A 166 -5.16 21.22 -0.16
C LEU A 166 -4.21 20.03 -0.31
N THR A 167 -4.26 19.05 0.59
CA THR A 167 -3.39 17.87 0.51
C THR A 167 -3.67 17.02 -0.73
N TYR A 168 -4.94 16.80 -1.08
CA TYR A 168 -5.31 16.08 -2.30
C TYR A 168 -4.91 16.85 -3.56
N SER A 169 -5.18 18.16 -3.61
CA SER A 169 -4.81 19.00 -4.76
C SER A 169 -3.30 19.02 -4.96
N LEU A 170 -2.53 19.18 -3.90
CA LEU A 170 -1.06 19.16 -3.94
C LEU A 170 -0.53 17.80 -4.39
N PHE A 171 -1.14 16.71 -3.92
CA PHE A 171 -0.77 15.35 -4.33
C PHE A 171 -0.96 15.15 -5.84
N ILE A 172 -2.14 15.50 -6.36
CA ILE A 172 -2.45 15.39 -7.79
C ILE A 172 -1.49 16.26 -8.61
N PHE A 173 -1.29 17.51 -8.19
CA PHE A 173 -0.36 18.42 -8.86
C PHE A 173 1.07 17.86 -8.91
N LEU A 174 1.57 17.36 -7.80
CA LEU A 174 2.92 16.79 -7.71
C LEU A 174 3.05 15.53 -8.56
N SER A 175 2.05 14.64 -8.53
CA SER A 175 2.02 13.44 -9.36
C SER A 175 2.05 13.76 -10.85
N ILE A 176 1.28 14.76 -11.31
CA ILE A 176 1.30 15.21 -12.71
C ILE A 176 2.66 15.83 -13.08
N LYS A 177 3.27 16.63 -12.19
CA LYS A 177 4.58 17.23 -12.44
C LYS A 177 5.68 16.19 -12.53
N ILE A 178 5.67 15.21 -11.67
CA ILE A 178 6.62 14.09 -11.72
C ILE A 178 6.40 13.28 -13.00
N TYR A 179 5.16 12.98 -13.37
CA TYR A 179 4.83 12.30 -14.62
C TYR A 179 5.38 13.04 -15.85
N GLN A 180 5.15 14.37 -15.95
CA GLN A 180 5.70 15.20 -17.01
C GLN A 180 7.24 15.16 -17.07
N PHE A 181 7.88 15.19 -15.91
CA PHE A 181 9.33 15.06 -15.78
C PHE A 181 9.82 13.70 -16.28
N LEU A 182 9.17 12.59 -15.87
CA LEU A 182 9.53 11.24 -16.27
C LEU A 182 9.42 11.05 -17.80
N ILE A 183 8.40 11.62 -18.45
CA ILE A 183 8.26 11.62 -19.91
C ILE A 183 9.41 12.39 -20.57
N LYS A 184 9.69 13.61 -20.08
CA LYS A 184 10.76 14.45 -20.63
C LYS A 184 12.11 13.77 -20.61
N GLU A 185 12.42 13.10 -19.52
CA GLU A 185 13.68 12.36 -19.32
C GLU A 185 13.73 11.03 -20.08
N LYS A 186 12.68 10.67 -20.81
CA LYS A 186 12.56 9.38 -21.55
C LYS A 186 12.94 8.18 -20.66
N ILE A 187 12.51 8.20 -19.40
CA ILE A 187 12.88 7.19 -18.41
C ILE A 187 12.27 5.84 -18.72
N PHE A 188 11.22 5.83 -19.51
CA PHE A 188 10.43 4.65 -19.86
C PHE A 188 11.06 3.90 -21.04
N LEU A 189 11.33 2.63 -20.82
CA LEU A 189 11.84 1.73 -21.84
C LEU A 189 10.69 1.17 -22.67
N LYS A 190 10.93 1.01 -23.98
CA LYS A 190 9.97 0.56 -24.98
C LYS A 190 9.36 -0.83 -24.72
N GLU A 191 8.09 -0.92 -24.97
CA GLU A 191 7.27 -1.96 -25.64
C GLU A 191 7.05 -3.37 -25.05
N ASN A 192 7.77 -3.92 -24.07
CA ASN A 192 7.47 -5.27 -23.55
C ASN A 192 7.24 -5.32 -22.03
N PHE A 193 6.62 -4.26 -21.50
CA PHE A 193 6.52 -4.04 -20.06
C PHE A 193 5.55 -5.02 -19.37
N PHE A 194 4.37 -5.21 -19.95
CA PHE A 194 3.28 -5.97 -19.32
C PHE A 194 3.55 -7.49 -19.18
N THR A 195 4.53 -8.02 -19.89
CA THR A 195 4.87 -9.45 -19.82
C THR A 195 5.82 -9.79 -18.66
N ASN A 196 6.46 -8.80 -18.05
CA ASN A 196 7.45 -9.02 -17.00
C ASN A 196 6.78 -9.16 -15.62
N GLU A 197 7.15 -10.19 -14.86
CA GLU A 197 6.70 -10.44 -13.48
C GLU A 197 6.92 -9.21 -12.57
N HIS A 198 8.03 -8.48 -12.75
CA HIS A 198 8.35 -7.31 -11.93
C HIS A 198 7.39 -6.13 -12.16
N THR A 199 6.97 -5.94 -13.41
CA THR A 199 5.99 -4.90 -13.75
C THR A 199 4.61 -5.24 -13.19
N LYS A 200 4.19 -6.51 -13.31
CA LYS A 200 2.92 -6.97 -12.72
C LYS A 200 2.89 -6.77 -11.21
N LEU A 201 3.98 -7.12 -10.53
CA LEU A 201 4.13 -6.88 -9.09
C LEU A 201 4.03 -5.39 -8.76
N PHE A 202 4.70 -4.53 -9.54
CA PHE A 202 4.65 -3.09 -9.38
C PHE A 202 3.23 -2.54 -9.52
N LEU A 203 2.52 -2.94 -10.58
CA LEU A 203 1.15 -2.49 -10.84
C LEU A 203 0.21 -2.90 -9.70
N VAL A 204 0.22 -4.18 -9.32
CA VAL A 204 -0.62 -4.70 -8.24
C VAL A 204 -0.30 -4.01 -6.91
N GLY A 205 0.96 -3.98 -6.50
CA GLY A 205 1.37 -3.32 -5.26
C GLY A 205 1.12 -1.82 -5.28
N GLY A 206 1.36 -1.17 -6.42
CA GLY A 206 1.15 0.26 -6.63
C GLY A 206 -0.32 0.66 -6.54
N TYR A 207 -1.21 -0.03 -7.26
CA TYR A 207 -2.65 0.26 -7.21
C TYR A 207 -3.23 0.06 -5.82
N ILE A 208 -2.91 -1.06 -5.14
CA ILE A 208 -3.37 -1.27 -3.76
C ILE A 208 -2.84 -0.18 -2.84
N SER A 209 -1.55 0.11 -2.91
CA SER A 209 -0.93 1.10 -2.02
C SER A 209 -1.49 2.50 -2.26
N CYS A 210 -1.69 2.90 -3.52
CA CYS A 210 -2.32 4.17 -3.86
C CYS A 210 -3.77 4.21 -3.36
N PHE A 211 -4.56 3.19 -3.62
CA PHE A 211 -5.93 3.13 -3.13
C PHE A 211 -6.01 3.25 -1.61
N LEU A 212 -5.18 2.50 -0.88
CA LEU A 212 -5.12 2.57 0.58
C LEU A 212 -4.65 3.93 1.07
N PHE A 213 -3.75 4.59 0.35
CA PHE A 213 -3.25 5.91 0.72
C PHE A 213 -4.27 7.02 0.49
N PHE A 214 -5.09 6.90 -0.56
CA PHE A 214 -6.15 7.86 -0.87
C PHE A 214 -7.42 7.68 -0.05
N THR A 215 -7.73 6.46 0.36
CA THR A 215 -8.99 6.16 1.06
C THR A 215 -8.91 6.48 2.55
N VAL A 216 -9.79 5.87 3.32
CA VAL A 216 -9.92 6.06 4.76
C VAL A 216 -8.59 5.74 5.45
N SER A 217 -8.36 6.38 6.61
CA SER A 217 -7.21 6.12 7.49
C SER A 217 -6.94 4.62 7.67
N ASN A 218 -5.78 4.17 7.22
CA ASN A 218 -5.38 2.77 7.24
C ASN A 218 -4.25 2.54 8.24
N PHE A 219 -4.20 1.35 8.84
CA PHE A 219 -3.06 0.95 9.66
C PHE A 219 -1.80 0.78 8.80
N PHE A 220 -0.66 1.14 9.34
CA PHE A 220 0.60 1.11 8.60
C PHE A 220 1.07 -0.30 8.23
N TYR A 221 0.57 -1.37 8.85
CA TYR A 221 0.92 -2.75 8.45
C TYR A 221 0.45 -3.09 7.01
N LYS A 222 -0.48 -2.32 6.44
CA LYS A 222 -0.88 -2.44 5.03
C LYS A 222 0.22 -2.00 4.05
N GLU A 223 1.26 -1.36 4.55
CA GLU A 223 2.44 -1.00 3.77
C GLU A 223 3.22 -2.20 3.23
N ILE A 224 2.86 -3.44 3.63
CA ILE A 224 3.45 -4.67 3.08
C ILE A 224 3.33 -4.72 1.55
N PHE A 225 2.27 -4.16 0.98
CA PHE A 225 2.07 -4.14 -0.47
C PHE A 225 3.11 -3.29 -1.21
N LEU A 226 3.77 -2.35 -0.52
CA LEU A 226 4.87 -1.56 -1.09
C LEU A 226 6.12 -2.41 -1.36
N ILE A 227 6.25 -3.57 -0.73
CA ILE A 227 7.34 -4.52 -1.01
C ILE A 227 7.27 -4.99 -2.47
N CYS A 228 6.07 -5.10 -3.05
CA CYS A 228 5.88 -5.47 -4.44
C CYS A 228 6.47 -4.46 -5.45
N LEU A 229 6.73 -3.22 -5.04
CA LEU A 229 7.33 -2.18 -5.90
C LEU A 229 8.84 -2.35 -6.05
N ILE A 230 9.50 -2.92 -5.05
CA ILE A 230 10.96 -3.00 -4.94
C ILE A 230 11.59 -3.76 -6.12
N PRO A 231 11.09 -4.94 -6.53
CA PRO A 231 11.68 -5.70 -7.63
C PRO A 231 11.73 -4.92 -8.95
N TYR A 232 10.70 -4.12 -9.21
CA TYR A 232 10.63 -3.25 -10.39
C TYR A 232 11.77 -2.23 -10.38
N TYR A 233 11.93 -1.49 -9.31
CA TYR A 233 12.98 -0.47 -9.21
C TYR A 233 14.39 -1.07 -9.24
N LEU A 234 14.60 -2.22 -8.57
CA LEU A 234 15.90 -2.92 -8.60
C LEU A 234 16.24 -3.42 -10.01
N ASN A 235 15.27 -3.99 -10.72
CA ASN A 235 15.46 -4.44 -12.09
C ASN A 235 15.86 -3.28 -13.03
N TYR A 236 15.17 -2.13 -12.89
CA TYR A 236 15.53 -0.93 -13.66
C TYR A 236 16.92 -0.40 -13.38
N ILE A 237 17.33 -0.38 -12.11
CA ILE A 237 18.68 0.02 -11.75
C ILE A 237 19.73 -0.88 -12.43
N LYS A 238 19.48 -2.20 -12.43
CA LYS A 238 20.37 -3.18 -13.08
C LYS A 238 20.45 -2.96 -14.59
N MET A 239 19.32 -2.65 -15.24
CA MET A 239 19.26 -2.48 -16.69
C MET A 239 19.81 -1.13 -17.18
N THR A 240 19.48 -0.03 -16.49
CA THR A 240 19.70 1.32 -17.00
C THR A 240 20.75 2.11 -16.23
N ASN A 241 21.14 1.64 -15.04
CA ASN A 241 21.98 2.37 -14.08
C ASN A 241 21.51 3.83 -13.80
N ASN A 242 20.23 4.11 -14.00
CA ASN A 242 19.65 5.44 -13.94
C ASN A 242 19.66 6.00 -12.51
N LYS A 243 20.09 7.26 -12.36
CA LYS A 243 20.21 7.95 -11.07
C LYS A 243 18.86 8.12 -10.37
N ILE A 244 17.76 8.25 -11.13
CA ILE A 244 16.42 8.45 -10.59
C ILE A 244 15.94 7.20 -9.86
N PHE A 245 16.11 6.01 -10.44
CA PHE A 245 15.73 4.77 -9.76
C PHE A 245 16.58 4.52 -8.50
N LYS A 246 17.87 4.90 -8.53
CA LYS A 246 18.70 4.88 -7.32
C LYS A 246 18.19 5.83 -6.24
N LEU A 247 17.70 7.01 -6.64
CA LEU A 247 17.06 7.96 -5.71
C LEU A 247 15.79 7.41 -5.11
N ILE A 248 14.94 6.75 -5.91
CA ILE A 248 13.69 6.11 -5.42
C ILE A 248 14.01 5.02 -4.39
N ILE A 249 15.00 4.17 -4.64
CA ILE A 249 15.42 3.17 -3.64
C ILE A 249 15.95 3.82 -2.36
N LYS A 250 16.74 4.91 -2.47
CA LYS A 250 17.16 5.67 -1.28
C LYS A 250 15.95 6.25 -0.51
N LEU A 251 14.93 6.71 -1.21
CA LEU A 251 13.70 7.19 -0.59
C LEU A 251 12.94 6.06 0.14
N ILE A 252 12.89 4.86 -0.43
CA ILE A 252 12.34 3.66 0.23
C ILE A 252 13.13 3.35 1.51
N LEU A 253 14.46 3.37 1.46
CA LEU A 253 15.30 3.16 2.65
C LEU A 253 15.04 4.23 3.72
N LEU A 254 15.01 5.50 3.32
CA LEU A 254 14.74 6.61 4.22
C LEU A 254 13.36 6.43 4.89
N ARG A 255 12.35 6.01 4.11
CA ARG A 255 11.03 5.71 4.61
C ARG A 255 11.05 4.61 5.68
N TYR A 256 11.78 3.50 5.46
CA TYR A 256 11.91 2.45 6.47
C TYR A 256 12.65 2.93 7.73
N ILE A 257 13.70 3.74 7.59
CA ILE A 257 14.42 4.33 8.74
C ILE A 257 13.45 5.19 9.57
N PHE A 258 12.67 6.06 8.93
CA PHE A 258 11.69 6.88 9.65
C PHE A 258 10.57 6.05 10.25
N LEU A 259 10.20 4.91 9.68
CA LEU A 259 9.24 3.99 10.27
C LEU A 259 9.78 3.34 11.57
N PHE A 260 11.08 2.99 11.62
CA PHE A 260 11.73 2.52 12.85
C PHE A 260 11.77 3.61 13.92
N ILE A 261 12.22 4.81 13.55
CA ILE A 261 12.27 5.95 14.47
C ILE A 261 10.87 6.26 15.01
N TYR A 262 9.89 6.30 14.13
CA TYR A 262 8.48 6.50 14.49
C TYR A 262 7.98 5.44 15.47
N SER A 263 8.25 4.15 15.22
CA SER A 263 7.85 3.08 16.12
C SER A 263 8.48 3.21 17.50
N TYR A 264 9.75 3.59 17.57
CA TYR A 264 10.45 3.83 18.84
C TYR A 264 9.78 4.93 19.65
N PHE A 265 9.52 6.08 19.05
CA PHE A 265 8.84 7.19 19.72
C PHE A 265 7.39 6.87 20.09
N ASN A 266 6.69 6.12 19.25
CA ASN A 266 5.32 5.73 19.52
C ASN A 266 5.19 4.85 20.79
N VAL A 267 6.17 3.99 21.04
CA VAL A 267 6.20 3.14 22.24
C VAL A 267 6.56 3.95 23.49
N ASN A 268 7.53 4.85 23.37
CA ASN A 268 8.10 5.55 24.54
C ASN A 268 7.38 6.85 24.91
N ASP A 269 6.97 7.64 23.91
CA ASP A 269 6.43 9.00 24.13
C ASP A 269 4.94 9.14 23.80
N GLY A 270 4.37 8.17 23.09
CA GLY A 270 3.02 8.29 22.50
C GLY A 270 1.87 8.03 23.45
N LEU A 271 2.10 7.79 24.75
CA LEU A 271 1.08 7.29 25.67
C LEU A 271 0.83 8.17 26.90
N ALA A 272 1.35 9.40 26.94
CA ALA A 272 0.94 10.33 28.00
C ALA A 272 -0.53 10.70 27.78
N ILE A 273 -1.43 10.10 28.56
CA ILE A 273 -2.84 10.48 28.63
C ILE A 273 -2.98 11.38 29.85
N ILE A 274 -3.20 12.67 29.63
CA ILE A 274 -3.55 13.63 30.67
C ILE A 274 -4.99 14.09 30.38
N ASP A 275 -5.87 13.98 31.35
CA ASP A 275 -7.29 14.38 31.26
C ASP A 275 -8.05 13.81 30.03
N ASN A 276 -7.89 12.53 29.75
CA ASN A 276 -8.46 11.86 28.56
C ASN A 276 -8.02 12.44 27.19
N GLN A 277 -7.03 13.35 27.18
CA GLN A 277 -6.42 13.86 25.98
C GLN A 277 -5.01 13.28 25.80
N ARG A 278 -4.71 12.79 24.60
CA ARG A 278 -3.36 12.34 24.25
C ARG A 278 -2.50 13.57 23.93
N ILE A 279 -1.50 13.78 24.75
CA ILE A 279 -0.49 14.82 24.52
C ILE A 279 0.69 14.16 23.83
N PHE A 280 1.03 14.63 22.65
CA PHE A 280 2.20 14.16 21.92
C PHE A 280 3.40 15.05 22.19
N SER A 281 4.56 14.44 22.41
CA SER A 281 5.80 15.21 22.49
C SER A 281 6.10 15.91 21.15
N ASN A 282 6.77 17.07 21.21
CA ASN A 282 7.18 17.79 20.00
C ASN A 282 8.09 16.93 19.11
N ALA A 283 8.92 16.06 19.71
CA ALA A 283 9.79 15.14 19.00
C ALA A 283 8.94 14.12 18.20
N PHE A 284 7.92 13.54 18.82
CA PHE A 284 7.01 12.62 18.15
C PHE A 284 6.25 13.29 17.00
N LEU A 285 5.72 14.51 17.22
CA LEU A 285 5.03 15.27 16.18
C LEU A 285 5.94 15.59 14.99
N THR A 286 7.20 15.91 15.26
CA THR A 286 8.20 16.14 14.21
C THR A 286 8.46 14.86 13.40
N VAL A 287 8.68 13.73 14.06
CA VAL A 287 8.96 12.45 13.39
C VAL A 287 7.78 11.99 12.53
N ILE A 288 6.54 12.07 13.04
CA ILE A 288 5.35 11.67 12.29
C ILE A 288 5.08 12.59 11.09
N SER A 289 5.38 13.89 11.23
CA SER A 289 5.23 14.85 10.14
C SER A 289 6.24 14.60 9.03
N ILE A 290 7.50 14.33 9.36
CA ILE A 290 8.54 13.97 8.39
C ILE A 290 8.19 12.65 7.71
N LYS A 291 7.78 11.62 8.45
CA LYS A 291 7.31 10.35 7.87
C LYS A 291 6.15 10.58 6.90
N GLY A 292 5.15 11.34 7.31
CA GLY A 292 4.00 11.65 6.46
C GLY A 292 4.39 12.36 5.17
N LEU A 293 5.36 13.29 5.22
CA LEU A 293 5.90 13.97 4.05
C LEU A 293 6.66 13.01 3.12
N ILE A 294 7.48 12.12 3.68
CA ILE A 294 8.20 11.11 2.91
C ILE A 294 7.22 10.16 2.21
N ASP A 295 6.19 9.68 2.92
CA ASP A 295 5.13 8.86 2.35
C ASP A 295 4.38 9.59 1.23
N PHE A 296 4.07 10.86 1.42
CA PHE A 296 3.42 11.71 0.43
C PHE A 296 4.23 11.83 -0.86
N ILE A 297 5.52 12.15 -0.76
CA ILE A 297 6.43 12.26 -1.91
C ILE A 297 6.56 10.91 -2.60
N PHE A 298 6.79 9.85 -1.84
CA PHE A 298 6.96 8.50 -2.37
C PHE A 298 5.70 8.04 -3.13
N MET A 299 4.52 8.21 -2.56
CA MET A 299 3.26 7.83 -3.19
C MET A 299 2.93 8.69 -4.41
N SER A 300 3.33 9.96 -4.43
CA SER A 300 3.23 10.81 -5.64
C SER A 300 4.09 10.28 -6.79
N ILE A 301 5.29 9.75 -6.47
CA ILE A 301 6.15 9.09 -7.46
C ILE A 301 5.49 7.80 -7.96
N VAL A 302 5.01 6.94 -7.07
CA VAL A 302 4.32 5.69 -7.45
C VAL A 302 3.12 5.98 -8.34
N SER A 303 2.27 6.94 -7.96
CA SER A 303 1.10 7.34 -8.76
C SER A 303 1.50 7.85 -10.15
N SER A 304 2.61 8.58 -10.26
CA SER A 304 3.12 9.08 -11.55
C SER A 304 3.53 7.94 -12.49
N PHE A 305 4.14 6.89 -11.96
CA PHE A 305 4.45 5.69 -12.73
C PHE A 305 3.18 4.93 -13.15
N LEU A 306 2.18 4.84 -12.26
CA LEU A 306 0.90 4.17 -12.56
C LEU A 306 0.07 4.92 -13.63
N ILE A 307 0.17 6.25 -13.69
CA ILE A 307 -0.49 7.06 -14.75
C ILE A 307 0.16 6.80 -16.10
N TYR A 308 1.45 6.50 -16.13
CA TYR A 308 2.17 6.25 -17.37
C TYR A 308 1.87 4.88 -17.96
N GLU A 309 1.81 3.84 -17.12
CA GLU A 309 1.53 2.45 -17.51
C GLU A 309 0.03 2.27 -17.88
#